data_1ae551cce1b7dd98bc207aed688cd75c
#
_entry.id   1ae551cce1b7dd98bc207aed688cd75c
#
_cell.length_a   1.000
_cell.length_b   1.000
_cell.length_c   1.000
_cell.angle_alpha   90.00
_cell.angle_beta   90.00
_cell.angle_gamma   90.00
#
_symmetry.space_group_name_H-M   'P 1'
#
loop_
_entity.id
_entity.type
_entity.pdbx_description
1 polymer ?
#
loop_
_entity_poly.entity_id
_entity_poly.type
_entity_poly.pdbx_seq_one_letter_code
_entity_poly.pdbx_strand_id
1 'polypeptide(L)'
;METGNAPQPSDIAMTVTERVDPLEDTAEWLSDVAHDPVAFVEGAFAWGEGELANFDGPMEWQHWVLTQIRDGLLTPGKAIQIAVASGHGIGKTALVCWITLWAMTTAGDMRGIITASTEAMLNTLLRAELRKWFRLFRAATFFDLTMTALLPKDTSHEQTWRVDLLPWNPNRPESFAGLHNAGRRILVIFDEASAIDRAIWETVMPVATDRDAEVVWCVFGNPLHPEGEFKNCFDNGHWITRHVDSRSVPITNKAEFQKWIDAYGEDSDFVNSRVKGLFPRVAFNRFISADEVNAAMQRPVEGNHDPLVLGVDVARFGDDMSVIYPRKGLDARTHLPMKYRNIPLDRLEDKIMEFCAANRVAMVFVDGTGVGGGVIDHLRRRGVLVHDVQFAAKSDQRQERYANKRAEIWGVMKEKLQYLSLPNDSELREQLTGPEFTLNSRDEILLEPKDSMKRRGVASPDIADALAVTFASEVVTLPMSDWGRGDHLVRHEWNPISDEWLNDRRSAPPSRYYERDWARLREDD
;
A
#
# COMPACT_ATOMS: atom_id res chain seq x y z
N MET A 1 75.97 10.28 -71.78
CA MET A 1 74.72 9.72 -72.28
C MET A 1 74.24 8.70 -71.22
N GLU A 2 73.54 9.15 -70.25
CA GLU A 2 73.03 8.29 -69.20
C GLU A 2 71.50 8.37 -69.24
N THR A 3 70.88 7.23 -69.46
CA THR A 3 69.45 7.07 -69.52
C THR A 3 68.93 6.82 -68.10
N GLY A 4 68.19 7.78 -67.60
CA GLY A 4 67.54 7.67 -66.30
C GLY A 4 66.41 6.64 -66.30
N ASN A 5 66.46 5.77 -65.31
CA ASN A 5 65.44 4.78 -65.02
C ASN A 5 64.37 5.42 -64.11
N ALA A 6 63.13 5.43 -64.57
CA ALA A 6 62.01 5.88 -63.75
C ALA A 6 61.62 4.80 -62.71
N PRO A 7 61.26 5.15 -61.47
CA PRO A 7 60.83 4.17 -60.47
C PRO A 7 59.40 3.67 -60.77
N GLN A 8 59.24 2.36 -60.64
CA GLN A 8 57.94 1.65 -60.67
C GLN A 8 57.11 2.03 -59.47
N PRO A 9 55.78 2.09 -59.57
CA PRO A 9 54.90 2.36 -58.42
C PRO A 9 54.86 1.12 -57.51
N SER A 10 55.39 1.30 -56.30
CA SER A 10 55.31 0.33 -55.19
C SER A 10 53.89 0.18 -54.68
N ASP A 11 53.50 -1.04 -54.41
CA ASP A 11 52.32 -1.55 -53.82
C ASP A 11 51.78 -0.67 -52.68
N ILE A 12 50.65 -0.03 -52.92
CA ILE A 12 49.81 0.51 -51.88
C ILE A 12 48.97 -0.70 -51.33
N ALA A 13 49.49 -1.31 -50.28
CA ALA A 13 48.67 -2.23 -49.47
C ALA A 13 47.46 -1.46 -48.96
N MET A 14 46.34 -1.61 -49.61
CA MET A 14 45.02 -1.26 -49.00
C MET A 14 44.86 -2.14 -47.79
N THR A 15 45.02 -1.57 -46.61
CA THR A 15 44.51 -2.13 -45.38
C THR A 15 42.98 -2.14 -45.52
N VAL A 16 42.41 -3.31 -45.82
CA VAL A 16 41.01 -3.57 -45.70
C VAL A 16 40.72 -3.48 -44.21
N THR A 17 40.24 -2.36 -43.73
CA THR A 17 39.51 -2.28 -42.46
C THR A 17 38.30 -3.15 -42.67
N GLU A 18 38.32 -4.37 -42.13
CA GLU A 18 37.13 -5.21 -41.99
C GLU A 18 36.05 -4.34 -41.31
N ARG A 19 35.00 -4.03 -42.07
CA ARG A 19 33.78 -3.45 -41.47
C ARG A 19 33.17 -4.56 -40.67
N VAL A 20 33.39 -4.56 -39.34
CA VAL A 20 32.69 -5.43 -38.42
C VAL A 20 31.19 -5.15 -38.60
N ASP A 21 30.41 -6.20 -38.80
CA ASP A 21 28.94 -6.08 -38.85
C ASP A 21 28.46 -5.51 -37.51
N PRO A 22 27.68 -4.43 -37.50
CA PRO A 22 27.15 -3.86 -36.26
C PRO A 22 26.39 -4.87 -35.37
N LEU A 23 25.90 -5.95 -35.96
CA LEU A 23 25.23 -7.04 -35.21
C LEU A 23 26.26 -7.97 -34.53
N GLU A 24 27.38 -8.28 -35.24
CA GLU A 24 28.47 -9.07 -34.66
C GLU A 24 29.16 -8.29 -33.52
N ASP A 25 29.45 -7.00 -33.71
CA ASP A 25 29.99 -6.11 -32.66
C ASP A 25 29.10 -6.09 -31.40
N THR A 26 27.78 -6.03 -31.59
CA THR A 26 26.83 -6.04 -30.48
C THR A 26 26.80 -7.40 -29.76
N ALA A 27 26.87 -8.51 -30.48
CA ALA A 27 26.88 -9.85 -29.91
C ALA A 27 28.19 -10.13 -29.13
N GLU A 28 29.32 -9.70 -29.65
CA GLU A 28 30.63 -9.78 -28.98
C GLU A 28 30.61 -8.97 -27.68
N TRP A 29 30.15 -7.71 -27.73
CA TRP A 29 30.02 -6.89 -26.54
C TRP A 29 29.10 -7.53 -25.47
N LEU A 30 27.94 -8.13 -25.83
CA LEU A 30 27.08 -8.82 -24.90
C LEU A 30 27.78 -10.00 -24.21
N SER A 31 28.64 -10.71 -24.95
CA SER A 31 29.46 -11.80 -24.42
C SER A 31 30.49 -11.30 -23.40
N ASP A 32 31.17 -10.21 -23.72
CA ASP A 32 32.21 -9.61 -22.88
C ASP A 32 31.64 -9.12 -21.52
N VAL A 33 30.42 -8.58 -21.52
CA VAL A 33 29.77 -8.05 -20.32
C VAL A 33 28.85 -9.06 -19.61
N ALA A 34 28.88 -10.34 -20.02
CA ALA A 34 27.95 -11.34 -19.50
C ALA A 34 28.04 -11.53 -17.99
N HIS A 35 29.23 -11.38 -17.39
CA HIS A 35 29.45 -11.49 -15.95
C HIS A 35 29.78 -10.14 -15.29
N ASP A 36 29.62 -9.03 -16.03
CA ASP A 36 29.82 -7.69 -15.49
C ASP A 36 28.60 -6.79 -15.74
N PRO A 37 27.59 -6.82 -14.89
CA PRO A 37 26.43 -5.97 -15.02
C PRO A 37 26.74 -4.47 -14.86
N VAL A 38 27.87 -4.09 -14.27
CA VAL A 38 28.31 -2.69 -14.20
C VAL A 38 28.71 -2.22 -15.60
N ALA A 39 29.66 -2.93 -16.22
CA ALA A 39 30.12 -2.62 -17.59
C ALA A 39 28.95 -2.72 -18.60
N PHE A 40 28.01 -3.66 -18.38
CA PHE A 40 26.78 -3.73 -19.18
C PHE A 40 25.98 -2.44 -19.10
N VAL A 41 25.63 -1.95 -17.92
CA VAL A 41 24.79 -0.76 -17.76
C VAL A 41 25.49 0.48 -18.30
N GLU A 42 26.78 0.61 -18.07
CA GLU A 42 27.60 1.73 -18.61
C GLU A 42 27.65 1.74 -20.15
N GLY A 43 27.73 0.58 -20.77
CA GLY A 43 27.79 0.44 -22.23
C GLY A 43 26.48 0.26 -22.96
N ALA A 44 25.39 -0.06 -22.24
CA ALA A 44 24.09 -0.38 -22.83
C ALA A 44 23.30 0.84 -23.30
N PHE A 45 23.58 2.00 -22.75
CA PHE A 45 22.77 3.22 -22.91
C PHE A 45 23.68 4.42 -23.30
N ALA A 46 23.13 5.36 -24.07
CA ALA A 46 23.80 6.61 -24.45
C ALA A 46 23.71 7.63 -23.30
N TRP A 47 24.47 7.39 -22.24
CA TRP A 47 24.57 8.31 -21.11
C TRP A 47 25.09 9.69 -21.54
N GLY A 48 24.55 10.76 -20.95
CA GLY A 48 24.90 12.14 -21.33
C GLY A 48 24.27 12.63 -22.63
N GLU A 49 23.42 11.83 -23.30
CA GLU A 49 22.83 12.18 -24.59
C GLU A 49 21.27 12.03 -24.55
N GLY A 50 20.58 12.78 -25.41
CA GLY A 50 19.15 12.66 -25.65
C GLY A 50 18.30 12.69 -24.34
N GLU A 51 17.54 11.64 -24.11
CA GLU A 51 16.72 11.50 -22.89
C GLU A 51 17.57 11.30 -21.62
N LEU A 52 18.83 10.90 -21.76
CA LEU A 52 19.77 10.69 -20.66
C LEU A 52 20.81 11.82 -20.52
N ALA A 53 20.58 12.98 -21.13
CA ALA A 53 21.50 14.12 -21.14
C ALA A 53 21.93 14.62 -19.75
N ASN A 54 21.11 14.37 -18.74
CA ASN A 54 21.37 14.79 -17.35
C ASN A 54 21.88 13.63 -16.46
N PHE A 55 22.26 12.49 -17.05
CA PHE A 55 22.69 11.30 -16.32
C PHE A 55 24.00 10.78 -16.92
N ASP A 56 25.02 10.63 -16.08
CA ASP A 56 26.36 10.15 -16.50
C ASP A 56 26.49 8.63 -16.26
N GLY A 57 25.44 7.95 -15.80
CA GLY A 57 25.46 6.52 -15.49
C GLY A 57 24.63 6.17 -14.24
N PRO A 58 24.83 4.94 -13.71
CA PRO A 58 24.19 4.50 -12.48
C PRO A 58 24.61 5.36 -11.28
N MET A 59 23.67 5.70 -10.42
CA MET A 59 23.97 6.35 -9.14
C MET A 59 24.74 5.40 -8.21
N GLU A 60 25.45 5.94 -7.21
CA GLU A 60 26.33 5.19 -6.31
C GLU A 60 25.68 3.92 -5.73
N TRP A 61 24.45 4.02 -5.21
CA TRP A 61 23.76 2.88 -4.64
C TRP A 61 23.36 1.82 -5.69
N GLN A 62 23.05 2.24 -6.92
CA GLN A 62 22.73 1.35 -8.05
C GLN A 62 23.99 0.63 -8.53
N HIS A 63 25.06 1.38 -8.67
CA HIS A 63 26.39 0.83 -9.00
C HIS A 63 26.83 -0.21 -7.95
N TRP A 64 26.58 0.07 -6.65
CA TRP A 64 26.85 -0.89 -5.59
C TRP A 64 26.08 -2.20 -5.79
N VAL A 65 24.77 -2.17 -6.08
CA VAL A 65 23.98 -3.38 -6.34
C VAL A 65 24.54 -4.16 -7.52
N LEU A 66 24.84 -3.49 -8.64
CA LEU A 66 25.43 -4.13 -9.83
C LEU A 66 26.79 -4.77 -9.51
N THR A 67 27.60 -4.11 -8.69
CA THR A 67 28.89 -4.66 -8.21
C THR A 67 28.66 -5.91 -7.35
N GLN A 68 27.68 -5.93 -6.46
CA GLN A 68 27.37 -7.12 -5.64
C GLN A 68 26.93 -8.30 -6.52
N ILE A 69 26.19 -8.06 -7.60
CA ILE A 69 25.83 -9.12 -8.57
C ILE A 69 27.10 -9.63 -9.25
N ARG A 70 27.93 -8.74 -9.80
CA ARG A 70 29.19 -9.09 -10.45
C ARG A 70 30.08 -9.95 -9.55
N ASP A 71 30.33 -9.48 -8.35
CA ASP A 71 31.22 -10.15 -7.39
C ASP A 71 30.63 -11.50 -6.91
N GLY A 72 29.31 -11.60 -6.81
CA GLY A 72 28.60 -12.83 -6.50
C GLY A 72 28.73 -13.90 -7.59
N LEU A 73 28.75 -13.51 -8.87
CA LEU A 73 28.95 -14.42 -10.01
C LEU A 73 30.32 -15.10 -9.99
N LEU A 74 31.31 -14.53 -9.29
CA LEU A 74 32.62 -15.14 -9.12
C LEU A 74 32.61 -16.34 -8.17
N THR A 75 31.49 -16.61 -7.47
CA THR A 75 31.36 -17.73 -6.52
C THR A 75 30.25 -18.67 -7.01
N PRO A 76 30.54 -19.63 -7.91
CA PRO A 76 29.57 -20.55 -8.46
C PRO A 76 28.85 -21.37 -7.37
N GLY A 77 27.58 -21.70 -7.60
CA GLY A 77 26.78 -22.55 -6.73
C GLY A 77 26.23 -21.87 -5.47
N LYS A 78 26.37 -20.55 -5.36
CA LYS A 78 25.74 -19.75 -4.30
C LYS A 78 24.76 -18.74 -4.92
N ALA A 79 23.52 -18.76 -4.46
CA ALA A 79 22.55 -17.76 -4.88
C ALA A 79 22.98 -16.35 -4.42
N ILE A 80 22.90 -15.39 -5.34
CA ILE A 80 23.18 -13.97 -5.08
C ILE A 80 21.86 -13.36 -4.62
N GLN A 81 21.73 -13.11 -3.32
CA GLN A 81 20.54 -12.58 -2.70
C GLN A 81 20.79 -11.16 -2.19
N ILE A 82 20.14 -10.16 -2.80
CA ILE A 82 20.36 -8.75 -2.49
C ILE A 82 19.04 -8.10 -2.06
N ALA A 83 19.03 -7.45 -0.89
CA ALA A 83 17.88 -6.71 -0.39
C ALA A 83 18.23 -5.24 -0.16
N VAL A 84 17.45 -4.34 -0.78
CA VAL A 84 17.64 -2.89 -0.62
C VAL A 84 16.38 -2.26 -0.04
N ALA A 85 16.48 -1.77 1.18
CA ALA A 85 15.46 -0.94 1.82
C ALA A 85 15.80 0.54 1.59
N SER A 86 14.85 1.32 1.11
CA SER A 86 15.12 2.72 0.76
C SER A 86 13.95 3.65 1.05
N GLY A 87 14.22 4.94 1.11
CA GLY A 87 13.17 5.94 0.98
C GLY A 87 12.62 6.04 -0.45
N HIS A 88 11.75 7.03 -0.66
CA HIS A 88 11.09 7.24 -1.96
C HIS A 88 11.99 7.91 -3.01
N GLY A 89 11.67 7.69 -4.30
CA GLY A 89 12.19 8.48 -5.42
C GLY A 89 13.64 8.23 -5.81
N ILE A 90 14.28 7.14 -5.35
CA ILE A 90 15.71 6.88 -5.57
C ILE A 90 16.05 6.19 -6.91
N GLY A 91 15.06 5.90 -7.78
CA GLY A 91 15.30 5.22 -9.05
C GLY A 91 15.40 3.69 -8.97
N LYS A 92 14.69 3.03 -8.02
CA LYS A 92 14.61 1.56 -7.89
C LYS A 92 14.21 0.89 -9.19
N THR A 93 13.11 1.31 -9.78
CA THR A 93 12.51 0.70 -10.97
C THR A 93 13.45 0.78 -12.19
N ALA A 94 14.25 1.85 -12.33
CA ALA A 94 15.27 1.93 -13.38
C ALA A 94 16.33 0.82 -13.23
N LEU A 95 16.84 0.61 -12.01
CA LEU A 95 17.80 -0.46 -11.73
C LEU A 95 17.18 -1.85 -11.98
N VAL A 96 15.93 -2.08 -11.59
CA VAL A 96 15.20 -3.32 -11.92
C VAL A 96 15.19 -3.56 -13.43
N CYS A 97 14.91 -2.53 -14.23
CA CYS A 97 14.93 -2.63 -15.68
C CYS A 97 16.34 -2.97 -16.22
N TRP A 98 17.38 -2.36 -15.70
CA TRP A 98 18.76 -2.63 -16.15
C TRP A 98 19.20 -4.06 -15.81
N ILE A 99 18.94 -4.54 -14.60
CA ILE A 99 19.25 -5.91 -14.20
C ILE A 99 18.48 -6.91 -15.09
N THR A 100 17.22 -6.59 -15.41
CA THR A 100 16.38 -7.42 -16.29
C THR A 100 16.96 -7.52 -17.70
N LEU A 101 17.33 -6.38 -18.28
CA LEU A 101 17.94 -6.34 -19.62
C LEU A 101 19.28 -7.06 -19.64
N TRP A 102 20.15 -6.79 -18.65
CA TRP A 102 21.42 -7.51 -18.53
C TRP A 102 21.21 -9.02 -18.43
N ALA A 103 20.39 -9.48 -17.51
CA ALA A 103 20.20 -10.92 -17.29
C ALA A 103 19.65 -11.62 -18.53
N MET A 104 18.65 -11.01 -19.20
CA MET A 104 18.00 -11.57 -20.38
C MET A 104 18.93 -11.62 -21.58
N THR A 105 19.76 -10.61 -21.78
CA THR A 105 20.50 -10.45 -23.05
C THR A 105 21.90 -11.03 -23.02
N THR A 106 22.43 -11.33 -21.84
CA THR A 106 23.80 -11.84 -21.66
C THR A 106 23.87 -13.32 -21.27
N ALA A 107 22.73 -14.01 -21.16
CA ALA A 107 22.69 -15.46 -20.87
C ALA A 107 21.58 -16.14 -21.70
N GLY A 108 21.98 -17.00 -22.62
CA GLY A 108 21.03 -17.76 -23.42
C GLY A 108 20.23 -18.75 -22.58
N ASP A 109 18.95 -18.96 -22.95
CA ASP A 109 18.01 -19.84 -22.26
C ASP A 109 17.85 -19.56 -20.76
N MET A 110 18.05 -18.29 -20.33
CA MET A 110 17.79 -17.89 -18.97
C MET A 110 16.29 -17.80 -18.67
N ARG A 111 15.91 -17.99 -17.40
CA ARG A 111 14.54 -17.85 -16.94
C ARG A 111 14.49 -16.76 -15.87
N GLY A 112 13.47 -15.91 -15.93
CA GLY A 112 13.30 -14.89 -14.90
C GLY A 112 11.84 -14.59 -14.62
N ILE A 113 11.60 -14.09 -13.41
CA ILE A 113 10.32 -13.53 -12.98
C ILE A 113 10.55 -12.17 -12.31
N ILE A 114 9.64 -11.26 -12.59
CA ILE A 114 9.57 -9.96 -11.92
C ILE A 114 8.16 -9.78 -11.40
N THR A 115 8.01 -9.37 -10.15
CA THR A 115 6.73 -9.02 -9.58
C THR A 115 6.81 -7.70 -8.79
N ALA A 116 5.66 -7.08 -8.57
CA ALA A 116 5.51 -5.84 -7.79
C ALA A 116 4.32 -5.95 -6.84
N SER A 117 4.14 -4.98 -5.96
CA SER A 117 3.11 -5.01 -4.92
C SER A 117 1.67 -5.19 -5.42
N THR A 118 1.35 -4.71 -6.62
CA THR A 118 0.04 -4.89 -7.25
C THR A 118 0.16 -5.10 -8.76
N GLU A 119 -0.84 -5.74 -9.36
CA GLU A 119 -0.95 -5.88 -10.81
C GLU A 119 -0.96 -4.50 -11.52
N ALA A 120 -1.61 -3.51 -10.93
CA ALA A 120 -1.62 -2.15 -11.47
C ALA A 120 -0.21 -1.55 -11.51
N MET A 121 0.58 -1.65 -10.44
CA MET A 121 1.96 -1.15 -10.40
C MET A 121 2.86 -1.89 -11.40
N LEU A 122 2.74 -3.20 -11.47
CA LEU A 122 3.47 -4.02 -12.44
C LEU A 122 3.17 -3.57 -13.87
N ASN A 123 1.88 -3.37 -14.19
CA ASN A 123 1.42 -3.08 -15.55
C ASN A 123 1.60 -1.61 -15.95
N THR A 124 1.47 -0.65 -15.05
CA THR A 124 1.51 0.78 -15.38
C THR A 124 2.87 1.41 -15.13
N LEU A 125 3.55 1.08 -14.02
CA LEU A 125 4.81 1.72 -13.65
C LEU A 125 6.01 0.92 -14.15
N LEU A 126 6.15 -0.32 -13.70
CA LEU A 126 7.34 -1.13 -14.04
C LEU A 126 7.44 -1.39 -15.54
N ARG A 127 6.34 -1.77 -16.19
CA ARG A 127 6.34 -2.00 -17.64
C ARG A 127 6.57 -0.74 -18.44
N ALA A 128 6.02 0.39 -18.04
CA ALA A 128 6.27 1.67 -18.73
C ALA A 128 7.76 2.04 -18.66
N GLU A 129 8.38 1.88 -17.49
CA GLU A 129 9.81 2.13 -17.29
C GLU A 129 10.67 1.12 -18.06
N LEU A 130 10.31 -0.18 -18.03
CA LEU A 130 11.02 -1.21 -18.81
C LEU A 130 10.92 -0.93 -20.31
N ARG A 131 9.78 -0.48 -20.83
CA ARG A 131 9.61 -0.08 -22.23
C ARG A 131 10.49 1.10 -22.60
N LYS A 132 10.64 2.08 -21.72
CA LYS A 132 11.52 3.23 -21.90
C LYS A 132 12.98 2.76 -22.02
N TRP A 133 13.47 1.99 -21.03
CA TRP A 133 14.85 1.49 -21.03
C TRP A 133 15.13 0.52 -22.17
N PHE A 134 14.16 -0.34 -22.53
CA PHE A 134 14.26 -1.23 -23.70
C PHE A 134 14.41 -0.45 -25.01
N ARG A 135 13.69 0.67 -25.19
CA ARG A 135 13.83 1.52 -26.36
C ARG A 135 15.21 2.21 -26.44
N LEU A 136 15.79 2.55 -25.32
CA LEU A 136 17.10 3.18 -25.22
C LEU A 136 18.26 2.18 -25.30
N PHE A 137 17.97 0.90 -25.22
CA PHE A 137 18.94 -0.17 -25.16
C PHE A 137 19.55 -0.48 -26.54
N ARG A 138 20.88 -0.46 -26.65
CA ARG A 138 21.61 -0.65 -27.94
C ARG A 138 21.34 -2.00 -28.60
N ALA A 139 21.07 -3.07 -27.85
CA ALA A 139 20.82 -4.41 -28.35
C ALA A 139 19.31 -4.79 -28.40
N ALA A 140 18.39 -3.85 -28.33
CA ALA A 140 16.95 -4.09 -28.37
C ALA A 140 16.49 -4.86 -29.63
N THR A 141 17.23 -4.78 -30.72
CA THR A 141 16.89 -5.42 -32.00
C THR A 141 16.79 -6.94 -31.93
N PHE A 142 17.41 -7.58 -30.95
CA PHE A 142 17.43 -9.04 -30.79
C PHE A 142 16.26 -9.58 -29.97
N PHE A 143 15.49 -8.73 -29.32
CA PHE A 143 14.46 -9.10 -28.33
C PHE A 143 13.13 -8.43 -28.63
N ASP A 144 12.06 -8.96 -28.05
CA ASP A 144 10.71 -8.40 -28.07
C ASP A 144 10.18 -8.23 -26.64
N LEU A 145 9.67 -7.04 -26.34
CA LEU A 145 8.98 -6.74 -25.09
C LEU A 145 7.47 -6.77 -25.31
N THR A 146 6.84 -7.83 -24.81
CA THR A 146 5.38 -8.02 -24.86
C THR A 146 4.66 -7.38 -23.68
N MET A 147 3.37 -7.67 -23.53
CA MET A 147 2.58 -7.23 -22.38
C MET A 147 2.99 -7.91 -21.09
N THR A 148 3.49 -9.13 -21.16
CA THR A 148 3.73 -10.01 -19.99
C THR A 148 5.14 -10.55 -19.89
N ALA A 149 5.97 -10.37 -20.90
CA ALA A 149 7.32 -10.93 -20.92
C ALA A 149 8.28 -10.17 -21.83
N LEU A 150 9.57 -10.29 -21.52
CA LEU A 150 10.69 -10.00 -22.42
C LEU A 150 11.18 -11.32 -23.02
N LEU A 151 11.23 -11.41 -24.35
CA LEU A 151 11.44 -12.63 -25.13
C LEU A 151 12.54 -12.43 -26.17
N PRO A 152 13.24 -13.51 -26.61
CA PRO A 152 14.09 -13.41 -27.79
C PRO A 152 13.21 -13.34 -29.05
N LYS A 153 13.70 -12.72 -30.11
CA LYS A 153 13.03 -12.75 -31.43
C LYS A 153 13.09 -14.13 -32.09
N ASP A 154 14.05 -14.95 -31.71
CA ASP A 154 14.08 -16.34 -32.11
C ASP A 154 13.01 -17.13 -31.35
N THR A 155 11.91 -17.38 -32.03
CA THR A 155 10.75 -18.07 -31.45
C THR A 155 11.02 -19.52 -31.04
N SER A 156 12.12 -20.13 -31.51
CA SER A 156 12.53 -21.48 -31.11
C SER A 156 12.92 -21.55 -29.62
N HIS A 157 13.33 -20.44 -29.04
CA HIS A 157 13.74 -20.29 -27.64
C HIS A 157 12.70 -19.58 -26.75
N GLU A 158 11.55 -19.16 -27.27
CA GLU A 158 10.54 -18.38 -26.55
C GLU A 158 10.09 -19.02 -25.23
N GLN A 159 10.04 -20.34 -25.16
CA GLN A 159 9.59 -21.09 -23.96
C GLN A 159 10.70 -21.26 -22.92
N THR A 160 11.96 -21.26 -23.33
CA THR A 160 13.11 -21.55 -22.47
C THR A 160 13.89 -20.30 -22.09
N TRP A 161 13.82 -19.26 -22.90
CA TRP A 161 14.56 -18.00 -22.73
C TRP A 161 13.59 -16.83 -22.56
N ARG A 162 13.31 -16.44 -21.32
CA ARG A 162 12.31 -15.41 -21.06
C ARG A 162 12.38 -14.82 -19.65
N VAL A 163 11.93 -13.59 -19.53
CA VAL A 163 11.62 -12.97 -18.24
C VAL A 163 10.15 -12.60 -18.21
N ASP A 164 9.41 -13.18 -17.28
CA ASP A 164 7.97 -12.98 -17.11
C ASP A 164 7.67 -11.87 -16.10
N LEU A 165 6.72 -11.00 -16.45
CA LEU A 165 6.14 -9.99 -15.57
C LEU A 165 4.88 -10.58 -14.96
N LEU A 166 4.98 -11.13 -13.73
CA LEU A 166 3.91 -11.90 -13.09
C LEU A 166 3.25 -11.10 -11.97
N PRO A 167 1.95 -10.77 -12.08
CA PRO A 167 1.22 -10.27 -10.93
C PRO A 167 1.04 -11.39 -9.90
N TRP A 168 1.30 -11.11 -8.62
CA TRP A 168 1.12 -12.10 -7.58
C TRP A 168 -0.32 -12.13 -7.05
N ASN A 169 -0.74 -13.32 -6.61
CA ASN A 169 -2.00 -13.55 -5.93
C ASN A 169 -1.78 -14.55 -4.78
N PRO A 170 -2.05 -14.21 -3.52
CA PRO A 170 -1.80 -15.09 -2.39
C PRO A 170 -2.63 -16.37 -2.42
N ASN A 171 -3.73 -16.39 -3.20
CA ASN A 171 -4.58 -17.56 -3.40
C ASN A 171 -4.11 -18.47 -4.54
N ARG A 172 -3.07 -18.06 -5.29
CA ARG A 172 -2.46 -18.81 -6.40
C ARG A 172 -0.95 -18.65 -6.42
N PRO A 173 -0.26 -18.98 -5.31
CA PRO A 173 1.20 -18.83 -5.23
C PRO A 173 1.93 -19.77 -6.21
N GLU A 174 1.30 -20.87 -6.61
CA GLU A 174 1.84 -21.84 -7.55
C GLU A 174 2.21 -21.25 -8.92
N SER A 175 1.72 -20.08 -9.29
CA SER A 175 2.15 -19.36 -10.50
C SER A 175 3.64 -18.97 -10.46
N PHE A 176 4.24 -18.94 -9.28
CA PHE A 176 5.67 -18.69 -9.05
C PHE A 176 6.47 -19.99 -8.86
N ALA A 177 5.81 -21.13 -8.82
CA ALA A 177 6.48 -22.42 -8.65
C ALA A 177 7.19 -22.90 -9.92
N GLY A 178 8.19 -23.77 -9.74
CA GLY A 178 8.85 -24.45 -10.87
C GLY A 178 9.85 -23.59 -11.65
N LEU A 179 10.31 -22.48 -11.09
CA LEU A 179 11.40 -21.70 -11.66
C LEU A 179 12.73 -22.43 -11.40
N HIS A 180 12.99 -23.48 -12.17
CA HIS A 180 14.25 -24.23 -12.18
C HIS A 180 14.89 -24.09 -13.56
N ASN A 181 16.22 -23.95 -13.60
CA ASN A 181 16.97 -23.79 -14.85
C ASN A 181 18.40 -24.30 -14.69
N ALA A 182 18.54 -25.61 -14.56
CA ALA A 182 19.82 -26.25 -14.28
C ALA A 182 20.94 -25.82 -15.24
N GLY A 183 22.03 -25.33 -14.67
CA GLY A 183 23.20 -24.85 -15.41
C GLY A 183 23.00 -23.54 -16.20
N ARG A 184 21.93 -22.80 -15.93
CA ARG A 184 21.61 -21.55 -16.60
C ARG A 184 21.34 -20.43 -15.58
N ARG A 185 21.19 -19.20 -16.07
CA ARG A 185 20.85 -18.05 -15.21
C ARG A 185 19.37 -18.08 -14.82
N ILE A 186 19.10 -17.78 -13.55
CA ILE A 186 17.76 -17.56 -13.00
C ILE A 186 17.72 -16.15 -12.38
N LEU A 187 16.75 -15.34 -12.80
CA LEU A 187 16.50 -14.01 -12.25
C LEU A 187 15.19 -13.97 -11.49
N VAL A 188 15.23 -13.50 -10.24
CA VAL A 188 14.03 -13.18 -9.45
C VAL A 188 14.14 -11.73 -8.99
N ILE A 189 13.10 -10.93 -9.28
CA ILE A 189 13.02 -9.56 -8.78
C ILE A 189 11.67 -9.33 -8.12
N PHE A 190 11.71 -8.84 -6.88
CA PHE A 190 10.56 -8.34 -6.15
C PHE A 190 10.70 -6.82 -6.03
N ASP A 191 9.88 -6.08 -6.77
CA ASP A 191 9.76 -4.63 -6.60
C ASP A 191 8.64 -4.33 -5.60
N GLU A 192 8.84 -3.32 -4.73
CA GLU A 192 7.99 -3.03 -3.57
C GLU A 192 7.78 -4.25 -2.64
N ALA A 193 8.87 -4.93 -2.31
CA ALA A 193 8.91 -6.23 -1.63
C ALA A 193 8.20 -6.27 -0.27
N SER A 194 8.06 -5.14 0.43
CA SER A 194 7.36 -5.07 1.73
C SER A 194 5.88 -5.46 1.66
N ALA A 195 5.27 -5.36 0.47
CA ALA A 195 3.85 -5.64 0.28
C ALA A 195 3.58 -7.04 -0.28
N ILE A 196 4.61 -7.81 -0.61
CA ILE A 196 4.47 -9.14 -1.20
C ILE A 196 4.14 -10.14 -0.11
N ASP A 197 3.05 -10.90 -0.32
CA ASP A 197 2.55 -11.89 0.63
C ASP A 197 3.57 -13.01 0.88
N ARG A 198 3.63 -13.48 2.12
CA ARG A 198 4.53 -14.55 2.57
C ARG A 198 4.45 -15.81 1.72
N ALA A 199 3.26 -16.22 1.27
CA ALA A 199 3.07 -17.40 0.44
C ALA A 199 3.87 -17.34 -0.88
N ILE A 200 4.06 -16.14 -1.44
CA ILE A 200 4.86 -15.94 -2.66
C ILE A 200 6.35 -16.13 -2.35
N TRP A 201 6.83 -15.56 -1.24
CA TRP A 201 8.21 -15.75 -0.79
C TRP A 201 8.53 -17.23 -0.57
N GLU A 202 7.67 -17.95 0.15
CA GLU A 202 7.82 -19.39 0.41
C GLU A 202 7.83 -20.21 -0.88
N THR A 203 7.02 -19.83 -1.88
CA THR A 203 6.95 -20.53 -3.18
C THR A 203 8.20 -20.30 -4.02
N VAL A 204 8.83 -19.13 -3.94
CA VAL A 204 10.04 -18.79 -4.71
C VAL A 204 11.33 -19.26 -4.01
N MET A 205 11.32 -19.40 -2.69
CA MET A 205 12.50 -19.77 -1.88
C MET A 205 13.28 -21.00 -2.42
N PRO A 206 12.65 -22.07 -2.92
CA PRO A 206 13.37 -23.22 -3.48
C PRO A 206 14.30 -22.90 -4.64
N VAL A 207 14.11 -21.78 -5.35
CA VAL A 207 14.99 -21.34 -6.45
C VAL A 207 16.44 -21.19 -5.97
N ALA A 208 16.65 -20.74 -4.74
CA ALA A 208 17.99 -20.58 -4.16
C ALA A 208 18.72 -21.93 -3.91
N THR A 209 18.04 -23.07 -4.04
CA THR A 209 18.62 -24.41 -3.85
C THR A 209 19.16 -25.02 -5.15
N ASP A 210 18.95 -24.38 -6.29
CA ASP A 210 19.46 -24.86 -7.59
C ASP A 210 20.98 -24.66 -7.65
N ARG A 211 21.72 -25.73 -7.40
CA ARG A 211 23.17 -25.71 -7.18
C ARG A 211 23.96 -25.31 -8.43
N ASP A 212 23.45 -25.70 -9.61
CA ASP A 212 24.19 -25.55 -10.87
C ASP A 212 23.76 -24.32 -11.66
N ALA A 213 22.81 -23.51 -11.13
CA ALA A 213 22.32 -22.28 -11.77
C ALA A 213 23.00 -21.02 -11.20
N GLU A 214 23.14 -20.01 -12.04
CA GLU A 214 23.45 -18.63 -11.62
C GLU A 214 22.19 -17.96 -11.11
N VAL A 215 21.90 -18.06 -9.81
CA VAL A 215 20.69 -17.47 -9.21
C VAL A 215 20.96 -16.04 -8.76
N VAL A 216 20.24 -15.08 -9.34
CA VAL A 216 20.23 -13.68 -8.93
C VAL A 216 18.83 -13.34 -8.41
N TRP A 217 18.73 -13.10 -7.12
CA TRP A 217 17.47 -12.73 -6.46
C TRP A 217 17.60 -11.36 -5.79
N CYS A 218 16.96 -10.36 -6.37
CA CYS A 218 16.99 -8.99 -5.88
C CYS A 218 15.62 -8.57 -5.37
N VAL A 219 15.59 -7.95 -4.20
CA VAL A 219 14.37 -7.42 -3.59
C VAL A 219 14.55 -5.95 -3.22
N PHE A 220 13.61 -5.13 -3.66
CA PHE A 220 13.63 -3.68 -3.48
C PHE A 220 12.34 -3.23 -2.82
N GLY A 221 12.39 -2.28 -1.89
CA GLY A 221 11.17 -1.73 -1.30
C GLY A 221 11.42 -0.61 -0.30
N ASN A 222 10.32 0.07 0.02
CA ASN A 222 10.30 0.91 1.20
C ASN A 222 10.02 0.02 2.41
N PRO A 223 10.74 0.15 3.52
CA PRO A 223 10.56 -0.66 4.72
C PRO A 223 9.32 -0.19 5.50
N LEU A 224 8.13 -0.66 5.10
CA LEU A 224 6.87 -0.18 5.65
C LEU A 224 6.42 -0.95 6.91
N HIS A 225 6.90 -2.17 7.10
CA HIS A 225 6.51 -3.04 8.20
C HIS A 225 7.72 -3.40 9.07
N PRO A 226 7.59 -3.42 10.42
CA PRO A 226 8.68 -3.81 11.32
C PRO A 226 9.00 -5.31 11.28
N GLU A 227 8.19 -6.09 10.64
CA GLU A 227 8.22 -7.55 10.50
C GLU A 227 7.81 -7.98 9.09
N GLY A 228 7.94 -9.26 8.77
CA GLY A 228 7.63 -9.84 7.47
C GLY A 228 8.87 -10.24 6.68
N GLU A 229 8.68 -10.90 5.53
CA GLU A 229 9.77 -11.54 4.79
C GLU A 229 10.81 -10.53 4.29
N PHE A 230 10.39 -9.32 3.89
CA PHE A 230 11.34 -8.28 3.50
C PHE A 230 12.23 -7.83 4.67
N LYS A 231 11.68 -7.72 5.89
CA LYS A 231 12.46 -7.43 7.10
C LYS A 231 13.39 -8.60 7.44
N ASN A 232 12.91 -9.84 7.30
CA ASN A 232 13.71 -11.04 7.54
C ASN A 232 14.97 -11.10 6.67
N CYS A 233 14.96 -10.54 5.45
CA CYS A 233 16.15 -10.43 4.62
C CYS A 233 17.29 -9.66 5.31
N PHE A 234 16.96 -8.68 6.16
CA PHE A 234 17.93 -7.85 6.87
C PHE A 234 18.38 -8.46 8.21
N ASP A 235 17.56 -9.33 8.79
CA ASP A 235 17.81 -9.87 10.13
C ASP A 235 18.55 -11.22 10.12
N ASN A 236 18.39 -12.04 9.06
CA ASN A 236 18.88 -13.42 9.02
C ASN A 236 20.34 -13.58 8.60
N GLY A 237 20.98 -12.51 8.11
CA GLY A 237 22.40 -12.52 7.71
C GLY A 237 22.73 -13.33 6.44
N HIS A 238 21.72 -13.83 5.71
CA HIS A 238 21.92 -14.58 4.46
C HIS A 238 21.92 -13.69 3.22
N TRP A 239 21.30 -12.50 3.32
CA TRP A 239 21.19 -11.55 2.24
C TRP A 239 22.28 -10.49 2.30
N ILE A 240 22.70 -10.02 1.14
CA ILE A 240 23.52 -8.80 1.00
C ILE A 240 22.55 -7.63 1.11
N THR A 241 22.64 -6.84 2.17
CA THR A 241 21.65 -5.84 2.51
C THR A 241 22.17 -4.42 2.43
N ARG A 242 21.32 -3.48 2.04
CA ARG A 242 21.63 -2.04 2.06
C ARG A 242 20.42 -1.21 2.42
N HIS A 243 20.63 -0.21 3.27
CA HIS A 243 19.70 0.89 3.49
C HIS A 243 20.13 2.11 2.66
N VAL A 244 19.18 2.78 2.00
CA VAL A 244 19.45 3.95 1.17
C VAL A 244 18.59 5.11 1.63
N ASP A 245 19.23 6.14 2.18
CA ASP A 245 18.57 7.40 2.52
C ASP A 245 18.33 8.22 1.24
N SER A 246 17.09 8.56 0.96
CA SER A 246 16.72 9.34 -0.23
C SER A 246 17.42 10.70 -0.30
N ARG A 247 17.80 11.28 0.85
CA ARG A 247 18.50 12.57 0.88
C ARG A 247 19.92 12.50 0.31
N SER A 248 20.54 11.31 0.33
CA SER A 248 21.87 11.09 -0.26
C SER A 248 21.84 10.93 -1.78
N VAL A 249 20.66 10.70 -2.37
CA VAL A 249 20.52 10.42 -3.80
C VAL A 249 20.29 11.70 -4.60
N PRO A 250 21.06 11.97 -5.67
CA PRO A 250 21.03 13.25 -6.39
C PRO A 250 19.67 13.62 -7.01
N ILE A 251 18.93 12.66 -7.54
CA ILE A 251 17.69 12.88 -8.30
C ILE A 251 16.47 13.22 -7.41
N THR A 252 16.59 13.12 -6.10
CA THR A 252 15.45 13.27 -5.19
C THR A 252 15.14 14.73 -4.83
N ASN A 253 13.88 15.03 -4.55
CA ASN A 253 13.45 16.34 -4.08
C ASN A 253 13.71 16.52 -2.58
N LYS A 254 14.89 17.03 -2.24
CA LYS A 254 15.33 17.22 -0.84
C LYS A 254 14.48 18.22 -0.07
N ALA A 255 13.93 19.23 -0.74
CA ALA A 255 13.07 20.23 -0.11
C ALA A 255 11.75 19.61 0.36
N GLU A 256 11.21 18.64 -0.39
CA GLU A 256 10.00 17.93 0.03
C GLU A 256 10.25 17.01 1.22
N PHE A 257 11.39 16.31 1.23
CA PHE A 257 11.78 15.51 2.40
C PHE A 257 11.98 16.37 3.65
N GLN A 258 12.52 17.58 3.51
CA GLN A 258 12.65 18.49 4.65
C GLN A 258 11.27 18.88 5.22
N LYS A 259 10.27 19.17 4.38
CA LYS A 259 8.90 19.41 4.86
C LYS A 259 8.32 18.23 5.63
N TRP A 260 8.58 16.98 5.15
CA TRP A 260 8.13 15.80 5.88
C TRP A 260 8.85 15.65 7.23
N ILE A 261 10.14 15.93 7.28
CA ILE A 261 10.91 15.93 8.53
C ILE A 261 10.38 16.98 9.50
N ASP A 262 10.10 18.18 9.02
CA ASP A 262 9.56 19.27 9.84
C ASP A 262 8.15 18.96 10.36
N ALA A 263 7.32 18.25 9.55
CA ALA A 263 5.96 17.91 9.90
C ALA A 263 5.83 16.68 10.83
N TYR A 264 6.70 15.68 10.65
CA TYR A 264 6.57 14.38 11.33
C TYR A 264 7.69 14.12 12.35
N GLY A 265 8.78 14.87 12.30
CA GLY A 265 9.99 14.70 13.12
C GLY A 265 11.01 13.75 12.48
N GLU A 266 12.30 14.09 12.64
CA GLU A 266 13.46 13.37 12.05
C GLU A 266 13.48 11.89 12.40
N ASP A 267 13.13 11.50 13.64
CA ASP A 267 13.18 10.12 14.13
C ASP A 267 11.83 9.40 14.14
N SER A 268 10.82 10.00 13.51
CA SER A 268 9.52 9.36 13.35
C SER A 268 9.63 8.12 12.45
N ASP A 269 8.79 7.13 12.67
CA ASP A 269 8.74 5.94 11.83
C ASP A 269 8.36 6.29 10.37
N PHE A 270 7.61 7.39 10.16
CA PHE A 270 7.33 7.95 8.84
C PHE A 270 8.62 8.36 8.11
N VAL A 271 9.44 9.17 8.73
CA VAL A 271 10.71 9.64 8.14
C VAL A 271 11.69 8.47 8.00
N ASN A 272 11.74 7.58 8.99
CA ASN A 272 12.58 6.39 8.92
C ASN A 272 12.26 5.53 7.68
N SER A 273 10.99 5.20 7.44
CA SER A 273 10.61 4.31 6.35
C SER A 273 10.60 5.00 4.97
N ARG A 274 10.16 6.26 4.89
CA ARG A 274 9.91 6.93 3.61
C ARG A 274 11.06 7.80 3.13
N VAL A 275 11.95 8.21 4.03
CA VAL A 275 13.11 9.05 3.72
C VAL A 275 14.41 8.29 3.94
N LYS A 276 14.61 7.74 5.15
CA LYS A 276 15.89 7.10 5.53
C LYS A 276 16.03 5.66 5.04
N GLY A 277 14.96 5.01 4.60
CA GLY A 277 14.98 3.60 4.22
C GLY A 277 15.23 2.66 5.41
N LEU A 278 14.87 3.07 6.63
CA LEU A 278 14.99 2.28 7.85
C LEU A 278 13.65 1.66 8.22
N PHE A 279 13.68 0.43 8.72
CA PHE A 279 12.46 -0.22 9.21
C PHE A 279 11.89 0.52 10.42
N PRO A 280 10.56 0.70 10.47
CA PRO A 280 9.90 1.33 11.60
C PRO A 280 9.99 0.44 12.84
N ARG A 281 9.95 1.04 14.02
CA ARG A 281 9.96 0.33 15.30
C ARG A 281 8.61 -0.31 15.62
N VAL A 282 7.54 0.31 15.12
CA VAL A 282 6.15 -0.14 15.25
C VAL A 282 5.54 -0.15 13.85
N ALA A 283 4.57 -1.03 13.58
CA ALA A 283 3.88 -1.06 12.29
C ALA A 283 3.32 0.35 11.98
N PHE A 284 3.92 1.03 11.02
CA PHE A 284 3.61 2.42 10.65
C PHE A 284 2.18 2.58 10.14
N ASN A 285 1.61 1.49 9.61
CA ASN A 285 0.26 1.48 9.04
C ASN A 285 -0.85 1.37 10.08
N ARG A 286 -0.54 1.30 11.38
CA ARG A 286 -1.60 1.30 12.40
C ARG A 286 -2.32 2.63 12.36
N PHE A 287 -3.62 2.55 12.18
CA PHE A 287 -4.44 3.76 12.06
C PHE A 287 -4.48 4.56 13.37
N ILE A 288 -4.55 3.86 14.51
CA ILE A 288 -4.50 4.44 15.86
C ILE A 288 -3.31 3.82 16.61
N SER A 289 -2.50 4.64 17.24
CA SER A 289 -1.35 4.17 18.02
C SER A 289 -1.76 3.65 19.43
N ALA A 290 -0.93 2.77 19.98
CA ALA A 290 -1.15 2.25 21.33
C ALA A 290 -1.08 3.36 22.39
N ASP A 291 -0.24 4.38 22.19
CA ASP A 291 -0.09 5.49 23.12
C ASP A 291 -1.34 6.38 23.18
N GLU A 292 -1.98 6.66 22.02
CA GLU A 292 -3.24 7.39 21.95
C GLU A 292 -4.35 6.64 22.72
N VAL A 293 -4.44 5.31 22.54
CA VAL A 293 -5.44 4.47 23.24
C VAL A 293 -5.15 4.41 24.72
N ASN A 294 -3.90 4.18 25.13
CA ASN A 294 -3.51 4.13 26.54
C ASN A 294 -3.80 5.46 27.25
N ALA A 295 -3.52 6.59 26.62
CA ALA A 295 -3.83 7.92 27.15
C ALA A 295 -5.36 8.10 27.35
N ALA A 296 -6.18 7.66 26.39
CA ALA A 296 -7.63 7.70 26.49
C ALA A 296 -8.16 6.77 27.59
N MET A 297 -7.56 5.60 27.81
CA MET A 297 -7.89 4.68 28.87
C MET A 297 -7.53 5.17 30.28
N GLN A 298 -6.55 6.04 30.40
CA GLN A 298 -6.16 6.64 31.68
C GLN A 298 -6.93 7.93 32.00
N ARG A 299 -7.60 8.53 31.01
CA ARG A 299 -8.29 9.82 31.17
C ARG A 299 -9.50 9.67 32.07
N PRO A 300 -9.67 10.53 33.10
CA PRO A 300 -10.87 10.56 33.92
C PRO A 300 -12.10 10.93 33.10
N VAL A 301 -13.26 10.43 33.51
CA VAL A 301 -14.54 10.86 32.93
C VAL A 301 -14.86 12.24 33.51
N GLU A 302 -15.01 13.23 32.65
CA GLU A 302 -15.54 14.52 33.02
C GLU A 302 -17.07 14.49 32.91
N GLY A 303 -17.77 15.05 33.89
CA GLY A 303 -19.24 15.12 33.87
C GLY A 303 -19.68 15.93 32.64
N ASN A 304 -20.54 15.35 31.82
CA ASN A 304 -21.07 16.01 30.66
C ASN A 304 -22.59 15.89 30.55
N HIS A 305 -23.21 16.83 29.89
CA HIS A 305 -24.66 16.86 29.62
C HIS A 305 -24.99 16.42 28.19
N ASP A 306 -23.99 15.88 27.45
CA ASP A 306 -24.17 15.43 26.10
C ASP A 306 -25.19 14.27 26.00
N PRO A 307 -25.82 14.07 24.85
CA PRO A 307 -26.75 12.97 24.63
C PRO A 307 -26.05 11.62 24.70
N LEU A 308 -26.74 10.63 25.26
CA LEU A 308 -26.33 9.24 25.20
C LEU A 308 -26.71 8.67 23.83
N VAL A 309 -25.77 8.11 23.13
CA VAL A 309 -25.95 7.46 21.83
C VAL A 309 -25.49 6.01 21.88
N LEU A 310 -26.03 5.16 21.03
CA LEU A 310 -25.60 3.79 20.85
C LEU A 310 -24.96 3.62 19.46
N GLY A 311 -23.85 2.90 19.41
CA GLY A 311 -23.28 2.37 18.17
C GLY A 311 -23.50 0.87 18.11
N VAL A 312 -23.93 0.37 16.97
CA VAL A 312 -24.23 -1.06 16.78
C VAL A 312 -23.50 -1.57 15.54
N ASP A 313 -22.59 -2.50 15.76
CA ASP A 313 -22.01 -3.35 14.72
C ASP A 313 -22.75 -4.68 14.72
N VAL A 314 -23.36 -5.06 13.59
CA VAL A 314 -24.24 -6.23 13.48
C VAL A 314 -23.52 -7.35 12.75
N ALA A 315 -23.23 -8.44 13.44
CA ALA A 315 -22.71 -9.66 12.83
C ALA A 315 -23.82 -10.71 12.66
N ARG A 316 -23.72 -11.50 11.57
CA ARG A 316 -24.45 -12.76 11.45
C ARG A 316 -23.71 -13.88 12.18
N PHE A 317 -24.20 -15.12 11.98
CA PHE A 317 -23.53 -16.31 12.50
C PHE A 317 -22.11 -16.44 11.94
N GLY A 318 -21.15 -16.71 12.83
CA GLY A 318 -19.73 -16.83 12.48
C GLY A 318 -18.82 -16.40 13.64
N ASP A 319 -17.58 -16.04 13.30
CA ASP A 319 -16.56 -15.66 14.28
C ASP A 319 -16.71 -14.21 14.78
N ASP A 320 -17.41 -13.35 14.03
CA ASP A 320 -17.60 -11.94 14.35
C ASP A 320 -18.69 -11.78 15.44
N MET A 321 -18.59 -10.71 16.24
CA MET A 321 -19.53 -10.40 17.31
C MET A 321 -20.48 -9.28 16.92
N SER A 322 -21.76 -9.39 17.31
CA SER A 322 -22.61 -8.21 17.37
C SER A 322 -22.31 -7.42 18.64
N VAL A 323 -22.08 -6.13 18.50
CA VAL A 323 -21.69 -5.25 19.60
C VAL A 323 -22.61 -4.04 19.67
N ILE A 324 -23.08 -3.72 20.87
CA ILE A 324 -23.78 -2.48 21.17
C ILE A 324 -22.87 -1.65 22.08
N TYR A 325 -22.42 -0.49 21.61
CA TYR A 325 -21.50 0.39 22.33
C TYR A 325 -22.20 1.70 22.73
N PRO A 326 -22.47 1.94 24.02
CA PRO A 326 -23.03 3.21 24.49
C PRO A 326 -21.92 4.27 24.63
N ARG A 327 -22.19 5.50 24.17
CA ARG A 327 -21.29 6.65 24.35
C ARG A 327 -22.09 7.90 24.72
N LYS A 328 -21.60 8.65 25.70
CA LYS A 328 -22.21 9.91 26.13
C LYS A 328 -21.20 11.05 25.93
N GLY A 329 -21.31 11.79 24.83
CA GLY A 329 -20.34 12.81 24.46
C GLY A 329 -18.91 12.24 24.35
N LEU A 330 -18.00 12.64 25.23
CA LEU A 330 -16.62 12.15 25.30
C LEU A 330 -16.44 11.00 26.33
N ASP A 331 -17.51 10.56 26.95
CA ASP A 331 -17.51 9.42 27.87
C ASP A 331 -17.93 8.14 27.14
N ALA A 332 -16.97 7.28 26.87
CA ALA A 332 -17.18 5.93 26.36
C ALA A 332 -16.81 4.85 27.40
N ARG A 333 -16.65 5.25 28.68
CA ARG A 333 -16.23 4.39 29.79
C ARG A 333 -17.36 4.01 30.73
N THR A 334 -18.27 4.96 31.06
CA THR A 334 -19.29 4.77 32.09
C THR A 334 -20.26 3.62 31.74
N HIS A 335 -20.61 3.50 30.47
CA HIS A 335 -21.40 2.37 29.96
C HIS A 335 -20.49 1.43 29.17
N LEU A 336 -20.39 0.17 29.64
CA LEU A 336 -19.55 -0.82 28.97
C LEU A 336 -20.23 -1.36 27.71
N PRO A 337 -19.46 -1.77 26.69
CA PRO A 337 -20.00 -2.40 25.49
C PRO A 337 -20.64 -3.75 25.79
N MET A 338 -21.78 -4.02 25.19
CA MET A 338 -22.48 -5.30 25.24
C MET A 338 -22.10 -6.12 24.02
N LYS A 339 -21.54 -7.32 24.25
CA LYS A 339 -20.94 -8.18 23.21
C LYS A 339 -21.73 -9.47 23.11
N TYR A 340 -22.12 -9.85 21.91
CA TYR A 340 -22.92 -11.05 21.65
C TYR A 340 -22.34 -11.86 20.49
N ARG A 341 -22.11 -13.16 20.71
CA ARG A 341 -21.75 -14.10 19.65
C ARG A 341 -22.96 -14.90 19.23
N ASN A 342 -23.16 -15.08 17.93
CA ASN A 342 -24.23 -15.89 17.35
C ASN A 342 -25.64 -15.53 17.87
N ILE A 343 -25.89 -14.25 18.17
CA ILE A 343 -27.20 -13.78 18.61
C ILE A 343 -28.16 -13.67 17.40
N PRO A 344 -29.40 -14.19 17.47
CA PRO A 344 -30.44 -13.91 16.49
C PRO A 344 -30.74 -12.41 16.41
N LEU A 345 -31.07 -11.88 15.24
CA LEU A 345 -31.26 -10.44 15.03
C LEU A 345 -32.43 -9.88 15.88
N ASP A 346 -33.53 -10.63 16.00
CA ASP A 346 -34.65 -10.28 16.85
C ASP A 346 -34.26 -10.13 18.34
N ARG A 347 -33.35 -10.98 18.80
CA ARG A 347 -32.81 -10.89 20.16
C ARG A 347 -31.85 -9.71 20.33
N LEU A 348 -31.05 -9.40 19.31
CA LEU A 348 -30.20 -8.21 19.33
C LEU A 348 -31.05 -6.94 19.40
N GLU A 349 -32.12 -6.87 18.62
CA GLU A 349 -33.10 -5.78 18.65
C GLU A 349 -33.75 -5.64 20.06
N ASP A 350 -34.17 -6.75 20.68
CA ASP A 350 -34.71 -6.72 22.05
C ASP A 350 -33.68 -6.15 23.04
N LYS A 351 -32.39 -6.48 22.91
CA LYS A 351 -31.33 -5.91 23.76
C LYS A 351 -31.13 -4.41 23.55
N ILE A 352 -31.20 -3.94 22.30
CA ILE A 352 -31.17 -2.50 22.00
C ILE A 352 -32.38 -1.80 22.64
N MET A 353 -33.58 -2.38 22.48
CA MET A 353 -34.81 -1.84 23.06
C MET A 353 -34.78 -1.81 24.59
N GLU A 354 -34.32 -2.89 25.25
CA GLU A 354 -34.14 -2.95 26.70
C GLU A 354 -33.22 -1.81 27.19
N PHE A 355 -32.10 -1.59 26.49
CA PHE A 355 -31.18 -0.52 26.86
C PHE A 355 -31.81 0.87 26.64
N CYS A 356 -32.49 1.09 25.52
CA CYS A 356 -33.19 2.36 25.25
C CYS A 356 -34.29 2.66 26.25
N ALA A 357 -35.02 1.64 26.71
CA ALA A 357 -36.09 1.79 27.72
C ALA A 357 -35.52 2.14 29.10
N ALA A 358 -34.35 1.59 29.46
CA ALA A 358 -33.69 1.86 30.73
C ALA A 358 -32.93 3.18 30.77
N ASN A 359 -32.53 3.71 29.60
CA ASN A 359 -31.69 4.89 29.47
C ASN A 359 -32.29 5.84 28.42
N ARG A 360 -32.08 7.15 28.60
CA ARG A 360 -32.53 8.16 27.63
C ARG A 360 -31.56 8.19 26.47
N VAL A 361 -31.70 7.25 25.52
CA VAL A 361 -30.89 7.20 24.30
C VAL A 361 -31.43 8.20 23.28
N ALA A 362 -30.58 9.10 22.83
CA ALA A 362 -30.96 10.12 21.85
C ALA A 362 -30.94 9.61 20.41
N MET A 363 -30.04 8.70 20.09
CA MET A 363 -29.87 8.14 18.75
C MET A 363 -29.19 6.78 18.80
N VAL A 364 -29.60 5.88 17.92
CA VAL A 364 -28.92 4.60 17.67
C VAL A 364 -28.27 4.65 16.29
N PHE A 365 -26.97 4.50 16.22
CA PHE A 365 -26.21 4.39 14.96
C PHE A 365 -25.99 2.91 14.66
N VAL A 366 -26.35 2.47 13.48
CA VAL A 366 -26.21 1.06 13.08
C VAL A 366 -25.42 0.99 11.79
N ASP A 367 -24.41 0.10 11.71
CA ASP A 367 -23.84 -0.24 10.42
C ASP A 367 -24.87 -1.01 9.58
N GLY A 368 -25.44 -0.30 8.61
CA GLY A 368 -26.46 -0.84 7.70
C GLY A 368 -25.89 -1.73 6.59
N THR A 369 -24.57 -1.90 6.52
CA THR A 369 -23.93 -2.73 5.50
C THR A 369 -24.32 -4.21 5.71
N GLY A 370 -24.91 -4.83 4.70
CA GLY A 370 -25.30 -6.25 4.76
C GLY A 370 -26.52 -6.50 5.67
N VAL A 371 -26.34 -7.19 6.81
CA VAL A 371 -27.45 -7.64 7.68
C VAL A 371 -28.01 -6.56 8.59
N GLY A 372 -27.31 -5.47 8.79
CA GLY A 372 -27.73 -4.36 9.65
C GLY A 372 -29.02 -3.66 9.17
N GLY A 373 -29.30 -3.69 7.87
CA GLY A 373 -30.51 -3.09 7.28
C GLY A 373 -31.82 -3.63 7.90
N GLY A 374 -31.90 -4.94 8.16
CA GLY A 374 -33.07 -5.54 8.81
C GLY A 374 -33.30 -5.03 10.23
N VAL A 375 -32.22 -4.87 11.00
CA VAL A 375 -32.27 -4.33 12.37
C VAL A 375 -32.75 -2.88 12.37
N ILE A 376 -32.27 -2.06 11.40
CA ILE A 376 -32.65 -0.67 11.23
C ILE A 376 -34.16 -0.54 11.00
N ASP A 377 -34.72 -1.30 10.05
CA ASP A 377 -36.15 -1.24 9.71
C ASP A 377 -37.04 -1.67 10.88
N HIS A 378 -36.62 -2.67 11.64
CA HIS A 378 -37.38 -3.14 12.81
C HIS A 378 -37.33 -2.14 13.96
N LEU A 379 -36.18 -1.56 14.26
CA LEU A 379 -36.04 -0.55 15.32
C LEU A 379 -36.85 0.72 14.98
N ARG A 380 -36.83 1.18 13.72
CA ARG A 380 -37.65 2.32 13.26
C ARG A 380 -39.13 2.06 13.44
N ARG A 381 -39.65 0.86 13.09
CA ARG A 381 -41.03 0.47 13.30
C ARG A 381 -41.44 0.44 14.79
N ARG A 382 -40.47 0.20 15.70
CA ARG A 382 -40.66 0.24 17.15
C ARG A 382 -40.48 1.66 17.73
N GLY A 383 -40.33 2.69 16.91
CA GLY A 383 -40.22 4.09 17.31
C GLY A 383 -38.86 4.54 17.82
N VAL A 384 -37.79 3.76 17.56
CA VAL A 384 -36.42 4.13 17.92
C VAL A 384 -35.86 5.05 16.81
N LEU A 385 -35.22 6.15 17.23
CA LEU A 385 -34.46 7.00 16.30
C LEU A 385 -33.17 6.29 15.88
N VAL A 386 -33.12 5.86 14.62
CA VAL A 386 -31.99 5.10 14.07
C VAL A 386 -31.37 5.83 12.90
N HIS A 387 -30.05 6.03 12.99
CA HIS A 387 -29.22 6.51 11.90
C HIS A 387 -28.54 5.33 11.20
N ASP A 388 -28.82 5.18 9.90
CA ASP A 388 -28.20 4.17 9.04
C ASP A 388 -26.83 4.65 8.57
N VAL A 389 -25.78 3.92 8.93
CA VAL A 389 -24.41 4.22 8.53
C VAL A 389 -23.91 3.15 7.58
N GLN A 390 -23.69 3.51 6.33
CA GLN A 390 -23.19 2.60 5.30
C GLN A 390 -21.65 2.68 5.22
N PHE A 391 -20.94 1.74 5.82
CA PHE A 391 -19.48 1.72 5.89
C PHE A 391 -18.80 1.76 4.51
N ALA A 392 -19.40 1.11 3.52
CA ALA A 392 -18.89 1.06 2.15
C ALA A 392 -19.20 2.31 1.32
N ALA A 393 -20.09 3.20 1.78
CA ALA A 393 -20.41 4.44 1.07
C ALA A 393 -19.18 5.34 0.96
N LYS A 394 -19.19 6.27 0.00
CA LYS A 394 -18.16 7.31 -0.07
C LYS A 394 -18.19 8.15 1.19
N SER A 395 -17.02 8.67 1.58
CA SER A 395 -16.91 9.71 2.59
C SER A 395 -17.77 10.90 2.18
N ASP A 396 -18.55 11.47 3.07
CA ASP A 396 -19.46 12.60 2.81
C ASP A 396 -18.91 13.92 3.36
N GLN A 397 -18.24 13.92 4.52
CA GLN A 397 -17.73 15.15 5.15
C GLN A 397 -16.29 15.49 4.80
N ARG A 398 -15.47 14.50 4.38
CA ARG A 398 -14.02 14.66 4.14
C ARG A 398 -13.56 13.84 2.94
N GLN A 399 -14.24 14.01 1.81
CA GLN A 399 -14.04 13.23 0.58
C GLN A 399 -12.60 13.27 0.05
N GLU A 400 -11.86 14.34 0.30
CA GLU A 400 -10.47 14.47 -0.14
C GLU A 400 -9.47 13.72 0.75
N ARG A 401 -9.89 13.24 1.93
CA ARG A 401 -9.02 12.60 2.91
C ARG A 401 -9.28 11.12 3.10
N TYR A 402 -10.54 10.69 3.01
CA TYR A 402 -10.96 9.32 3.31
C TYR A 402 -11.69 8.68 2.14
N ALA A 403 -11.30 7.46 1.78
CA ALA A 403 -11.84 6.73 0.63
C ALA A 403 -13.30 6.27 0.83
N ASN A 404 -13.71 6.02 2.06
CA ASN A 404 -15.06 5.57 2.40
C ASN A 404 -15.51 6.04 3.79
N LYS A 405 -16.78 5.81 4.09
CA LYS A 405 -17.41 6.22 5.35
C LYS A 405 -16.77 5.55 6.58
N ARG A 406 -16.38 4.27 6.49
CA ARG A 406 -15.70 3.59 7.58
C ARG A 406 -14.39 4.27 7.93
N ALA A 407 -13.56 4.59 6.95
CA ALA A 407 -12.29 5.30 7.18
C ALA A 407 -12.52 6.71 7.77
N GLU A 408 -13.57 7.42 7.32
CA GLU A 408 -13.93 8.74 7.83
C GLU A 408 -14.31 8.70 9.30
N ILE A 409 -15.26 7.82 9.70
CA ILE A 409 -15.72 7.78 11.10
C ILE A 409 -14.61 7.31 12.06
N TRP A 410 -13.74 6.41 11.62
CA TRP A 410 -12.55 6.04 12.36
C TRP A 410 -11.58 7.22 12.50
N GLY A 411 -11.44 8.05 11.46
CA GLY A 411 -10.65 9.26 11.49
C GLY A 411 -11.20 10.30 12.48
N VAL A 412 -12.52 10.49 12.48
CA VAL A 412 -13.19 11.37 13.47
C VAL A 412 -13.00 10.84 14.89
N MET A 413 -13.17 9.54 15.11
CA MET A 413 -12.92 8.90 16.41
C MET A 413 -11.47 9.10 16.85
N LYS A 414 -10.49 8.89 15.96
CA LYS A 414 -9.06 9.12 16.24
C LYS A 414 -8.79 10.56 16.69
N GLU A 415 -9.32 11.54 15.99
CA GLU A 415 -9.17 12.94 16.36
C GLU A 415 -9.78 13.27 17.74
N LYS A 416 -10.86 12.56 18.10
CA LYS A 416 -11.50 12.72 19.42
C LYS A 416 -10.82 11.93 20.54
N LEU A 417 -9.96 10.94 20.25
CA LEU A 417 -9.27 10.11 21.25
C LEU A 417 -8.46 10.93 22.26
N GLN A 418 -7.90 12.06 21.84
CA GLN A 418 -7.21 12.96 22.76
C GLN A 418 -8.08 13.55 23.86
N TYR A 419 -9.41 13.47 23.75
CA TYR A 419 -10.39 13.95 24.71
C TYR A 419 -11.29 12.83 25.26
N LEU A 420 -11.34 11.69 24.58
CA LEU A 420 -12.23 10.57 24.89
C LEU A 420 -11.74 9.82 26.12
N SER A 421 -12.68 9.40 27.00
CA SER A 421 -12.42 8.48 28.11
C SER A 421 -12.85 7.07 27.73
N LEU A 422 -11.90 6.11 27.69
CA LEU A 422 -12.15 4.71 27.34
C LEU A 422 -12.07 3.79 28.58
N PRO A 423 -12.79 2.67 28.61
CA PRO A 423 -12.62 1.64 29.64
C PRO A 423 -11.22 1.00 29.48
N ASN A 424 -10.64 0.55 30.61
CA ASN A 424 -9.39 -0.20 30.58
C ASN A 424 -9.66 -1.66 30.19
N ASP A 425 -9.93 -1.89 28.89
CA ASP A 425 -10.26 -3.18 28.29
C ASP A 425 -9.18 -3.54 27.26
N SER A 426 -8.49 -4.68 27.46
CA SER A 426 -7.42 -5.14 26.58
C SER A 426 -7.94 -5.52 25.19
N GLU A 427 -9.15 -6.10 25.09
CA GLU A 427 -9.74 -6.45 23.81
C GLU A 427 -10.08 -5.20 22.98
N LEU A 428 -10.67 -4.17 23.61
CA LEU A 428 -10.90 -2.88 22.95
C LEU A 428 -9.58 -2.23 22.51
N ARG A 429 -8.53 -2.32 23.34
CA ARG A 429 -7.19 -1.81 22.98
C ARG A 429 -6.65 -2.49 21.73
N GLU A 430 -6.67 -3.82 21.70
CA GLU A 430 -6.21 -4.61 20.55
C GLU A 430 -7.00 -4.26 19.29
N GLN A 431 -8.32 -4.13 19.40
CA GLN A 431 -9.19 -3.79 18.27
C GLN A 431 -9.02 -2.36 17.76
N LEU A 432 -8.75 -1.38 18.63
CA LEU A 432 -8.46 0.00 18.23
C LEU A 432 -7.09 0.14 17.55
N THR A 433 -6.09 -0.63 18.01
CA THR A 433 -4.72 -0.56 17.48
C THR A 433 -4.43 -1.57 16.36
N GLY A 434 -5.34 -2.52 16.12
CA GLY A 434 -5.17 -3.58 15.13
C GLY A 434 -5.25 -3.16 13.67
N PRO A 435 -6.23 -2.31 13.28
CA PRO A 435 -6.40 -1.93 11.88
C PRO A 435 -5.23 -1.10 11.36
N GLU A 436 -4.77 -1.48 10.18
CA GLU A 436 -3.82 -0.71 9.39
C GLU A 436 -4.54 0.18 8.37
N PHE A 437 -3.82 1.11 7.76
CA PHE A 437 -4.35 1.92 6.68
C PHE A 437 -3.41 1.98 5.49
N THR A 438 -3.97 2.19 4.32
CA THR A 438 -3.24 2.44 3.07
C THR A 438 -3.74 3.72 2.43
N LEU A 439 -2.96 4.29 1.53
CA LEU A 439 -3.43 5.35 0.63
C LEU A 439 -3.81 4.71 -0.71
N ASN A 440 -4.97 5.08 -1.24
CA ASN A 440 -5.36 4.66 -2.57
C ASN A 440 -4.67 5.53 -3.66
N SER A 441 -4.99 5.30 -4.94
CA SER A 441 -4.43 6.05 -6.08
C SER A 441 -4.75 7.55 -6.11
N ARG A 442 -5.63 8.03 -5.20
CA ARG A 442 -6.00 9.44 -5.03
C ARG A 442 -5.51 10.02 -3.72
N ASP A 443 -4.56 9.35 -3.05
CA ASP A 443 -4.02 9.70 -1.73
C ASP A 443 -5.08 9.74 -0.61
N GLU A 444 -6.24 9.11 -0.81
CA GLU A 444 -7.27 8.98 0.21
C GLU A 444 -6.96 7.82 1.15
N ILE A 445 -7.17 8.03 2.44
CA ILE A 445 -6.97 7.01 3.48
C ILE A 445 -8.03 5.91 3.35
N LEU A 446 -7.59 4.67 3.25
CA LEU A 446 -8.42 3.47 3.26
C LEU A 446 -8.01 2.59 4.45
N LEU A 447 -8.95 2.28 5.33
CA LEU A 447 -8.73 1.32 6.41
C LEU A 447 -8.65 -0.11 5.88
N GLU A 448 -7.82 -0.92 6.53
CA GLU A 448 -7.66 -2.33 6.23
C GLU A 448 -9.02 -3.07 6.30
N PRO A 449 -9.39 -3.87 5.28
CA PRO A 449 -10.58 -4.71 5.30
C PRO A 449 -10.50 -5.78 6.39
N LYS A 450 -11.65 -6.13 7.01
CA LYS A 450 -11.75 -7.19 8.06
C LYS A 450 -11.12 -8.52 7.59
N ASP A 451 -11.31 -8.90 6.33
CA ASP A 451 -10.73 -10.13 5.75
C ASP A 451 -9.18 -10.09 5.67
N SER A 452 -8.60 -8.92 5.45
CA SER A 452 -7.14 -8.75 5.47
C SER A 452 -6.59 -8.90 6.89
N MET A 453 -7.27 -8.29 7.88
CA MET A 453 -6.92 -8.43 9.29
C MET A 453 -6.96 -9.90 9.74
N LYS A 454 -8.00 -10.66 9.36
CA LYS A 454 -8.13 -12.09 9.67
C LYS A 454 -6.98 -12.91 9.05
N ARG A 455 -6.58 -12.64 7.82
CA ARG A 455 -5.43 -13.29 7.17
C ARG A 455 -4.11 -13.02 7.90
N ARG A 456 -3.98 -11.84 8.49
CA ARG A 456 -2.83 -11.42 9.30
C ARG A 456 -2.88 -11.97 10.75
N GLY A 457 -3.91 -12.75 11.10
CA GLY A 457 -4.12 -13.29 12.44
C GLY A 457 -4.63 -12.27 13.46
N VAL A 458 -5.14 -11.12 12.99
CA VAL A 458 -5.74 -10.07 13.83
C VAL A 458 -7.26 -10.23 13.85
N ALA A 459 -7.85 -10.17 15.05
CA ALA A 459 -9.30 -10.29 15.22
C ALA A 459 -10.06 -9.14 14.52
N SER A 460 -11.32 -9.39 14.14
CA SER A 460 -12.23 -8.36 13.65
C SER A 460 -12.42 -7.25 14.70
N PRO A 461 -12.40 -5.97 14.32
CA PRO A 461 -12.50 -4.86 15.27
C PRO A 461 -13.96 -4.49 15.63
N ASP A 462 -14.80 -5.49 15.94
CA ASP A 462 -16.24 -5.32 16.10
C ASP A 462 -16.61 -4.33 17.24
N ILE A 463 -15.86 -4.35 18.36
CA ILE A 463 -16.08 -3.40 19.48
C ILE A 463 -15.65 -1.99 19.06
N ALA A 464 -14.53 -1.89 18.35
CA ALA A 464 -14.01 -0.61 17.87
C ALA A 464 -14.86 -0.04 16.73
N ASP A 465 -15.39 -0.88 15.81
CA ASP A 465 -16.34 -0.46 14.77
C ASP A 465 -17.65 0.04 15.40
N ALA A 466 -18.18 -0.65 16.43
CA ALA A 466 -19.38 -0.21 17.18
C ALA A 466 -19.15 1.14 17.92
N LEU A 467 -17.95 1.38 18.44
CA LEU A 467 -17.61 2.70 19.00
C LEU A 467 -17.48 3.74 17.88
N ALA A 468 -16.78 3.42 16.80
CA ALA A 468 -16.52 4.34 15.69
C ALA A 468 -17.82 4.83 15.04
N VAL A 469 -18.81 3.94 14.85
CA VAL A 469 -20.09 4.30 14.21
C VAL A 469 -20.84 5.39 14.97
N THR A 470 -20.62 5.53 16.30
CA THR A 470 -21.22 6.62 17.10
C THR A 470 -20.73 8.01 16.71
N PHE A 471 -19.66 8.12 15.92
CA PHE A 471 -19.09 9.37 15.41
C PHE A 471 -19.53 9.69 13.96
N ALA A 472 -20.48 8.95 13.43
CA ALA A 472 -20.95 9.15 12.05
C ALA A 472 -21.65 10.51 11.84
N SER A 473 -22.30 11.06 12.87
CA SER A 473 -22.81 12.43 12.88
C SER A 473 -22.91 12.97 14.31
N GLU A 474 -22.95 14.29 14.46
CA GLU A 474 -23.17 14.94 15.74
C GLU A 474 -24.67 14.88 16.13
N VAL A 475 -24.93 14.55 17.38
CA VAL A 475 -26.29 14.57 17.95
C VAL A 475 -26.37 15.72 18.95
N VAL A 476 -27.24 16.68 18.68
CA VAL A 476 -27.47 17.84 19.54
C VAL A 476 -28.80 17.66 20.26
N THR A 477 -28.80 17.77 21.59
CA THR A 477 -30.07 17.81 22.37
C THR A 477 -30.61 19.22 22.34
N LEU A 478 -31.90 19.35 22.01
CA LEU A 478 -32.62 20.60 22.17
C LEU A 478 -32.79 20.94 23.66
N PRO A 479 -32.90 22.23 24.06
CA PRO A 479 -33.16 22.65 25.41
C PRO A 479 -34.44 21.99 25.95
N MET A 480 -34.49 21.72 27.26
CA MET A 480 -35.63 21.02 27.95
C MET A 480 -37.01 21.64 27.67
N SER A 481 -37.10 22.91 27.26
CA SER A 481 -38.35 23.57 26.89
C SER A 481 -39.03 22.96 25.66
N ASP A 482 -38.30 22.23 24.83
CA ASP A 482 -38.79 21.70 23.54
C ASP A 482 -39.00 20.17 23.55
N TRP A 483 -38.74 19.51 24.69
CA TRP A 483 -38.86 18.04 24.85
C TRP A 483 -40.29 17.49 24.71
N GLY A 484 -41.31 18.36 24.67
CA GLY A 484 -42.70 17.95 24.51
C GLY A 484 -43.15 17.59 23.11
N ARG A 485 -42.27 17.73 22.09
CA ARG A 485 -42.64 17.56 20.67
C ARG A 485 -41.87 16.49 19.92
N GLY A 486 -41.03 15.66 20.54
CA GLY A 486 -40.42 14.49 19.93
C GLY A 486 -39.32 14.77 18.85
N ASP A 487 -38.90 16.02 18.69
CA ASP A 487 -37.98 16.39 17.63
C ASP A 487 -36.52 16.37 18.10
N HIS A 488 -35.81 15.28 17.86
CA HIS A 488 -34.37 15.20 17.94
C HIS A 488 -33.80 15.47 16.54
N LEU A 489 -33.11 16.61 16.35
CA LEU A 489 -32.52 16.97 15.06
C LEU A 489 -31.11 16.35 14.94
N VAL A 490 -30.93 15.48 13.96
CA VAL A 490 -29.61 15.12 13.42
C VAL A 490 -29.23 16.21 12.42
N ARG A 491 -28.18 16.98 12.69
CA ARG A 491 -27.63 17.90 11.70
C ARG A 491 -26.64 17.17 10.81
N HIS A 492 -27.01 16.93 9.57
CA HIS A 492 -26.06 16.79 8.48
C HIS A 492 -25.54 18.18 8.11
N GLU A 493 -24.23 18.34 7.97
CA GLU A 493 -23.59 19.56 7.48
C GLU A 493 -23.57 20.77 8.46
N TRP A 494 -22.87 20.65 9.56
CA TRP A 494 -22.40 21.84 10.23
C TRP A 494 -20.87 21.93 10.10
N ASN A 495 -20.38 22.87 9.29
CA ASN A 495 -19.00 23.28 9.24
C ASN A 495 -18.85 24.66 9.91
N PRO A 496 -18.33 24.77 11.13
CA PRO A 496 -18.21 26.07 11.82
C PRO A 496 -17.19 27.02 11.21
N ILE A 497 -16.49 26.59 10.14
CA ILE A 497 -15.36 27.33 9.55
C ILE A 497 -15.62 27.70 8.07
N SER A 498 -16.82 27.51 7.51
CA SER A 498 -17.07 27.98 6.15
C SER A 498 -17.46 29.46 6.15
N ASP A 499 -16.65 30.30 5.52
CA ASP A 499 -16.88 31.74 5.35
C ASP A 499 -18.20 32.06 4.62
N GLU A 500 -18.78 31.11 3.88
CA GLU A 500 -20.07 31.26 3.21
C GLU A 500 -21.24 31.42 4.18
N TRP A 501 -21.22 30.75 5.34
CA TRP A 501 -22.29 30.84 6.33
C TRP A 501 -22.30 32.19 7.08
N LEU A 502 -21.14 32.81 7.24
CA LEU A 502 -21.00 34.14 7.90
C LEU A 502 -21.51 35.29 7.03
N ASN A 503 -21.60 35.11 5.71
CA ASN A 503 -21.96 36.19 4.77
C ASN A 503 -23.40 36.12 4.25
N ASP A 504 -24.11 34.99 4.40
CA ASP A 504 -25.49 34.86 3.92
C ASP A 504 -26.53 35.00 5.04
N ARG A 505 -26.79 36.26 5.42
CA ARG A 505 -27.88 36.62 6.37
C ARG A 505 -29.28 36.41 5.81
N ARG A 506 -29.47 35.82 4.60
CA ARG A 506 -30.77 35.62 3.97
C ARG A 506 -31.20 34.16 3.87
N SER A 507 -30.35 33.20 4.21
CA SER A 507 -30.73 31.80 4.25
C SER A 507 -31.33 31.49 5.62
N ALA A 508 -32.66 31.46 5.69
CA ALA A 508 -33.35 30.82 6.80
C ALA A 508 -32.90 29.37 6.89
N PRO A 509 -32.70 28.81 8.09
CA PRO A 509 -32.35 27.40 8.23
C PRO A 509 -33.38 26.51 7.49
N PRO A 510 -33.00 25.39 6.89
CA PRO A 510 -33.88 24.54 6.10
C PRO A 510 -34.86 23.74 6.99
N SER A 511 -35.64 24.42 7.82
CA SER A 511 -36.72 23.82 8.60
C SER A 511 -37.93 23.39 7.74
N ARG A 512 -37.99 23.83 6.46
CA ARG A 512 -39.10 23.51 5.57
C ARG A 512 -38.94 22.18 4.78
N TYR A 513 -37.76 21.59 4.72
CA TYR A 513 -37.57 20.33 3.98
C TYR A 513 -38.03 19.10 4.75
N TYR A 514 -38.03 19.15 6.09
CA TYR A 514 -38.45 18.02 6.92
C TYR A 514 -39.97 17.96 7.20
N GLU A 515 -40.67 19.09 7.14
CA GLU A 515 -42.13 19.09 7.31
C GLU A 515 -42.90 18.48 6.10
N ARG A 516 -42.28 18.41 4.91
CA ARG A 516 -42.95 17.84 3.74
C ARG A 516 -42.94 16.31 3.69
N ASP A 517 -41.91 15.66 4.22
CA ASP A 517 -41.84 14.20 4.14
C ASP A 517 -42.67 13.52 5.22
N TRP A 518 -42.82 14.15 6.39
CA TRP A 518 -43.71 13.62 7.45
C TRP A 518 -45.19 13.80 7.18
N ALA A 519 -45.61 14.80 6.41
CA ALA A 519 -46.98 14.98 6.02
C ALA A 519 -47.46 13.93 5.01
N ARG A 520 -46.56 13.44 4.13
CA ARG A 520 -46.86 12.38 3.16
C ARG A 520 -47.08 11.01 3.78
N LEU A 521 -46.42 10.72 4.91
CA LEU A 521 -46.56 9.42 5.61
C LEU A 521 -47.81 9.31 6.47
N ARG A 522 -48.63 10.38 6.60
CA ARG A 522 -49.90 10.37 7.36
C ARG A 522 -51.16 10.30 6.46
N GLU A 523 -50.99 10.36 5.13
CA GLU A 523 -52.12 10.30 4.21
C GLU A 523 -52.33 8.93 3.53
N ASP A 524 -51.47 7.94 3.82
CA ASP A 524 -51.57 6.57 3.29
C ASP A 524 -51.93 5.51 4.35
N ASP A 525 -52.76 5.90 5.38
CA ASP A 525 -53.49 4.95 6.26
C ASP A 525 -55.00 5.07 6.07
#